data_ccf39e1b06586833bf171648db861036
#
_entry.id   ccf39e1b06586833bf171648db861036
#
_cell.length_a   1.000
_cell.length_b   1.000
_cell.length_c   1.000
_cell.angle_alpha   90.00
_cell.angle_beta   90.00
_cell.angle_gamma   90.00
#
_symmetry.space_group_name_H-M   'P 1'
#
loop_
_entity.id
_entity.type
_entity.pdbx_description
1 polymer ?
#
loop_
_entity_poly.entity_id
_entity_poly.type
_entity_poly.pdbx_seq_one_letter_code
_entity_poly.pdbx_strand_id
1 'polypeptide(L)'
;SLKSCSLALLMCAAGALQAAPQHAVTLYDEAPKYPADFTHFDYVNPDAPKGGTLRLSGFGGFDSLNPYISRGTSAEQLGLIYDTLTFHSLDEPFTEYGLVAESIEKAEDGSWVRFKLRPEARFHDGAAITADDVVFTFNTLIEQGAPFYRAYYGDVDSVVADDPHSVTFHFKHSGNRELPLVLGQLPVLPKHYWEGREFGETTL
;
A
#
# COMPACT_ATOMS: atom_id res chain seq x y z
N SER A 1 14.79 58.40 33.33
CA SER A 1 13.71 57.42 33.00
C SER A 1 14.03 56.65 31.74
N LEU A 2 14.58 55.43 31.92
CA LEU A 2 14.79 54.47 30.84
C LEU A 2 13.52 53.70 30.59
N LYS A 3 12.97 53.80 29.41
CA LYS A 3 11.86 52.92 28.95
C LYS A 3 12.47 51.67 28.33
N SER A 4 12.36 50.55 29.03
CA SER A 4 12.62 49.21 28.47
C SER A 4 11.57 48.84 27.45
N CYS A 5 11.99 48.66 26.19
CA CYS A 5 11.19 48.08 25.12
C CYS A 5 11.43 46.55 25.11
N SER A 6 10.50 45.79 25.66
CA SER A 6 10.51 44.32 25.56
C SER A 6 10.07 43.90 24.16
N LEU A 7 10.97 43.39 23.36
CA LEU A 7 10.70 42.80 22.07
C LEU A 7 10.23 41.36 22.30
N ALA A 8 8.94 41.10 22.19
CA ALA A 8 8.39 39.74 22.20
C ALA A 8 8.67 39.07 20.89
N LEU A 9 9.56 38.08 20.92
CA LEU A 9 9.85 37.21 19.77
C LEU A 9 8.71 36.21 19.61
N LEU A 10 7.82 36.45 18.66
CA LEU A 10 6.81 35.45 18.23
C LEU A 10 7.53 34.37 17.44
N MET A 11 7.80 33.22 18.07
CA MET A 11 8.17 32.00 17.34
C MET A 11 6.91 31.47 16.64
N CYS A 12 6.76 31.75 15.37
CA CYS A 12 5.86 30.98 14.50
C CYS A 12 6.44 29.59 14.36
N ALA A 13 5.89 28.62 15.10
CA ALA A 13 6.06 27.22 14.81
C ALA A 13 5.33 26.98 13.47
N ALA A 14 6.06 26.88 12.38
CA ALA A 14 5.56 26.34 11.13
C ALA A 14 5.27 24.85 11.37
N GLY A 15 4.06 24.56 11.86
CA GLY A 15 3.52 23.20 11.79
C GLY A 15 3.39 22.85 10.32
N ALA A 16 4.08 21.82 9.86
CA ALA A 16 3.82 21.25 8.55
C ALA A 16 2.31 20.94 8.50
N LEU A 17 1.59 21.58 7.56
CA LEU A 17 0.21 21.21 7.28
C LEU A 17 0.27 19.77 6.76
N GLN A 18 -0.23 18.86 7.56
CA GLN A 18 -0.38 17.46 7.22
C GLN A 18 -1.75 17.32 6.57
N ALA A 19 -1.81 16.75 5.37
CA ALA A 19 -3.09 16.48 4.75
C ALA A 19 -3.91 15.54 5.66
N ALA A 20 -5.22 15.79 5.74
CA ALA A 20 -6.09 14.94 6.55
C ALA A 20 -6.13 13.51 5.96
N PRO A 21 -6.25 12.47 6.83
CA PRO A 21 -6.40 11.09 6.38
C PRO A 21 -7.57 10.95 5.40
N GLN A 22 -7.34 10.29 4.27
CA GLN A 22 -8.32 10.05 3.23
C GLN A 22 -8.57 8.55 3.09
N HIS A 23 -9.79 8.13 2.73
CA HIS A 23 -10.14 6.73 2.44
C HIS A 23 -9.71 6.29 1.03
N ALA A 24 -9.27 7.21 0.20
CA ALA A 24 -8.80 6.99 -1.16
C ALA A 24 -7.67 7.96 -1.52
N VAL A 25 -6.90 7.61 -2.52
CA VAL A 25 -5.90 8.47 -3.16
C VAL A 25 -6.19 8.58 -4.65
N THR A 26 -6.12 9.80 -5.19
CA THR A 26 -6.35 10.10 -6.61
C THR A 26 -5.10 10.74 -7.21
N LEU A 27 -4.86 10.50 -8.50
CA LEU A 27 -3.68 11.01 -9.21
C LEU A 27 -3.66 12.55 -9.30
N TYR A 28 -4.83 13.14 -9.49
CA TYR A 28 -4.97 14.60 -9.75
C TYR A 28 -5.56 15.37 -8.57
N ASP A 29 -5.58 14.77 -7.37
CA ASP A 29 -6.16 15.36 -6.15
C ASP A 29 -7.65 15.70 -6.27
N GLU A 30 -8.36 15.02 -7.17
CA GLU A 30 -9.80 15.14 -7.34
C GLU A 30 -10.53 14.41 -6.20
N ALA A 31 -11.75 14.81 -5.92
CA ALA A 31 -12.58 14.10 -4.96
C ALA A 31 -12.93 12.70 -5.53
N PRO A 32 -12.73 11.62 -4.77
CA PRO A 32 -13.10 10.29 -5.20
C PRO A 32 -14.62 10.18 -5.40
N LYS A 33 -15.06 9.34 -6.34
CA LYS A 33 -16.46 9.11 -6.65
C LYS A 33 -17.24 8.57 -5.45
N TYR A 34 -16.65 7.62 -4.73
CA TYR A 34 -17.29 6.99 -3.59
C TYR A 34 -16.93 7.73 -2.29
N PRO A 35 -17.92 8.05 -1.44
CA PRO A 35 -17.67 8.70 -0.15
C PRO A 35 -17.00 7.74 0.84
N ALA A 36 -16.49 8.29 1.96
CA ALA A 36 -15.74 7.49 2.95
C ALA A 36 -16.56 6.36 3.61
N ASP A 37 -17.87 6.46 3.60
CA ASP A 37 -18.81 5.50 4.18
C ASP A 37 -19.45 4.56 3.14
N PHE A 38 -18.92 4.53 1.91
CA PHE A 38 -19.44 3.61 0.88
C PHE A 38 -19.28 2.16 1.33
N THR A 39 -20.23 1.31 0.95
CA THR A 39 -20.26 -0.11 1.34
C THR A 39 -19.94 -1.06 0.19
N HIS A 40 -20.06 -0.61 -1.04
CA HIS A 40 -19.74 -1.36 -2.25
C HIS A 40 -19.59 -0.41 -3.45
N PHE A 41 -18.85 -0.84 -4.44
CA PHE A 41 -18.77 -0.14 -5.73
C PHE A 41 -20.05 -0.32 -6.55
N ASP A 42 -20.43 0.64 -7.38
CA ASP A 42 -21.65 0.61 -8.18
C ASP A 42 -21.73 -0.59 -9.14
N TYR A 43 -20.59 -1.12 -9.55
CA TYR A 43 -20.50 -2.29 -10.42
C TYR A 43 -20.59 -3.63 -9.69
N VAL A 44 -20.74 -3.64 -8.36
CA VAL A 44 -20.86 -4.83 -7.53
C VAL A 44 -22.32 -5.03 -7.11
N ASN A 45 -22.83 -6.25 -7.25
CA ASN A 45 -24.13 -6.61 -6.66
C ASN A 45 -23.94 -7.05 -5.20
N PRO A 46 -24.32 -6.26 -4.19
CA PRO A 46 -24.16 -6.61 -2.78
C PRO A 46 -25.00 -7.82 -2.36
N ASP A 47 -26.10 -8.10 -3.08
CA ASP A 47 -27.01 -9.22 -2.82
C ASP A 47 -26.58 -10.51 -3.52
N ALA A 48 -25.45 -10.51 -4.22
CA ALA A 48 -24.96 -11.72 -4.88
C ALA A 48 -24.68 -12.83 -3.86
N PRO A 49 -25.08 -14.08 -4.14
CA PRO A 49 -24.78 -15.22 -3.26
C PRO A 49 -23.27 -15.34 -3.02
N LYS A 50 -22.88 -15.53 -1.76
CA LYS A 50 -21.49 -15.76 -1.39
C LYS A 50 -21.17 -17.25 -1.44
N GLY A 51 -20.08 -17.63 -2.10
CA GLY A 51 -19.61 -19.00 -2.19
C GLY A 51 -19.84 -19.64 -3.55
N GLY A 52 -19.69 -20.97 -3.62
CA GLY A 52 -19.70 -21.73 -4.86
C GLY A 52 -18.31 -22.06 -5.37
N THR A 53 -18.21 -22.60 -6.59
CA THR A 53 -16.98 -22.99 -7.25
C THR A 53 -16.87 -22.31 -8.60
N LEU A 54 -15.84 -21.50 -8.79
CA LEU A 54 -15.47 -20.94 -10.08
C LEU A 54 -14.35 -21.81 -10.69
N ARG A 55 -14.59 -22.36 -11.89
CA ARG A 55 -13.57 -23.12 -12.63
C ARG A 55 -13.04 -22.25 -13.77
N LEU A 56 -11.76 -21.95 -13.72
CA LEU A 56 -11.05 -21.20 -14.75
C LEU A 56 -10.11 -22.14 -15.52
N SER A 57 -9.80 -21.79 -16.76
CA SER A 57 -8.79 -22.48 -17.54
C SER A 57 -7.44 -21.78 -17.39
N GLY A 58 -6.36 -22.55 -17.33
CA GLY A 58 -4.99 -22.08 -17.39
C GLY A 58 -4.25 -22.77 -18.52
N PHE A 59 -3.20 -22.16 -19.04
CA PHE A 59 -2.35 -22.71 -20.07
C PHE A 59 -0.99 -23.13 -19.52
N GLY A 60 -0.54 -24.35 -19.87
CA GLY A 60 0.76 -24.87 -19.47
C GLY A 60 0.77 -25.45 -18.05
N GLY A 61 1.95 -25.47 -17.45
CA GLY A 61 2.19 -25.92 -16.08
C GLY A 61 2.79 -24.82 -15.24
N PHE A 62 3.03 -25.11 -13.97
CA PHE A 62 3.69 -24.20 -13.04
C PHE A 62 4.67 -24.99 -12.15
N ASP A 63 5.67 -24.31 -11.63
CA ASP A 63 6.66 -24.84 -10.68
C ASP A 63 6.89 -23.86 -9.51
N SER A 64 6.07 -22.81 -9.43
CA SER A 64 6.14 -21.83 -8.34
C SER A 64 4.75 -21.37 -7.91
N LEU A 65 4.56 -21.23 -6.60
CA LEU A 65 3.43 -20.53 -5.98
C LEU A 65 3.81 -19.10 -5.54
N ASN A 66 5.00 -18.62 -5.89
CA ASN A 66 5.44 -17.26 -5.66
C ASN A 66 5.36 -16.44 -6.95
N PRO A 67 4.37 -15.53 -7.11
CA PRO A 67 4.21 -14.74 -8.32
C PRO A 67 5.14 -13.53 -8.38
N TYR A 68 5.95 -13.28 -7.34
CA TYR A 68 6.73 -12.06 -7.19
C TYR A 68 8.19 -12.19 -7.64
N ILE A 69 8.61 -13.37 -8.07
CA ILE A 69 9.97 -13.65 -8.54
C ILE A 69 9.99 -13.88 -10.05
N SER A 70 11.18 -13.74 -10.66
CA SER A 70 11.37 -14.03 -12.09
C SER A 70 11.77 -15.48 -12.37
N ARG A 71 12.04 -16.26 -11.34
CA ARG A 71 12.48 -17.65 -11.48
C ARG A 71 11.27 -18.58 -11.53
N GLY A 72 11.30 -19.53 -12.45
CA GLY A 72 10.24 -20.51 -12.63
C GLY A 72 9.01 -19.94 -13.35
N THR A 73 7.95 -20.73 -13.35
CA THR A 73 6.64 -20.39 -13.90
C THR A 73 5.63 -20.38 -12.75
N SER A 74 5.10 -19.20 -12.42
CA SER A 74 4.11 -19.09 -11.35
C SER A 74 2.76 -19.67 -11.77
N ALA A 75 2.04 -20.26 -10.81
CA ALA A 75 0.66 -20.67 -11.01
C ALA A 75 -0.21 -19.47 -11.39
N GLU A 76 -1.20 -19.70 -12.26
CA GLU A 76 -2.16 -18.66 -12.61
C GLU A 76 -3.07 -18.32 -11.43
N GLN A 77 -3.66 -17.12 -11.44
CA GLN A 77 -4.64 -16.64 -10.47
C GLN A 77 -4.12 -16.44 -9.04
N LEU A 78 -2.82 -16.48 -8.80
CA LEU A 78 -2.25 -16.23 -7.46
C LEU A 78 -2.56 -14.84 -6.92
N GLY A 79 -2.79 -13.85 -7.78
CA GLY A 79 -3.23 -12.52 -7.34
C GLY A 79 -4.56 -12.51 -6.56
N LEU A 80 -5.38 -13.57 -6.67
CA LEU A 80 -6.65 -13.69 -5.95
C LEU A 80 -6.49 -14.06 -4.46
N ILE A 81 -5.30 -14.44 -4.03
CA ILE A 81 -5.02 -14.83 -2.64
C ILE A 81 -4.18 -13.80 -1.88
N TYR A 82 -3.84 -12.67 -2.51
CA TYR A 82 -3.08 -11.60 -1.89
C TYR A 82 -3.89 -10.31 -1.91
N ASP A 83 -4.00 -9.68 -0.76
CA ASP A 83 -4.54 -8.33 -0.64
C ASP A 83 -3.41 -7.30 -0.73
N THR A 84 -3.75 -6.12 -1.23
CA THR A 84 -2.88 -4.95 -1.37
C THR A 84 -3.25 -3.88 -0.35
N LEU A 85 -2.42 -2.86 -0.20
CA LEU A 85 -2.75 -1.74 0.70
C LEU A 85 -4.02 -1.02 0.26
N THR A 86 -4.21 -0.86 -1.06
CA THR A 86 -5.40 -0.25 -1.66
C THR A 86 -5.99 -1.15 -2.73
N PHE A 87 -7.21 -0.84 -3.15
CA PHE A 87 -7.92 -1.51 -4.24
C PHE A 87 -8.21 -0.51 -5.36
N HIS A 88 -7.84 -0.86 -6.58
CA HIS A 88 -8.10 -0.06 -7.76
C HIS A 88 -9.59 -0.08 -8.15
N SER A 89 -10.20 1.09 -8.32
CA SER A 89 -11.58 1.18 -8.78
C SER A 89 -11.68 0.91 -10.28
N LEU A 90 -12.60 0.02 -10.68
CA LEU A 90 -12.80 -0.31 -12.10
C LEU A 90 -13.51 0.79 -12.90
N ASP A 91 -14.15 1.73 -12.22
CA ASP A 91 -14.90 2.84 -12.84
C ASP A 91 -14.27 4.23 -12.56
N GLU A 92 -13.07 4.24 -11.94
CA GLU A 92 -12.25 5.44 -11.72
C GLU A 92 -10.78 5.11 -12.01
N PRO A 93 -10.30 5.33 -13.23
CA PRO A 93 -9.01 4.81 -13.69
C PRO A 93 -7.78 5.35 -12.94
N PHE A 94 -7.94 6.43 -12.16
CA PHE A 94 -6.84 7.09 -11.43
C PHE A 94 -7.10 7.18 -9.93
N THR A 95 -7.90 6.25 -9.38
CA THR A 95 -8.28 6.25 -7.98
C THR A 95 -8.05 4.88 -7.34
N GLU A 96 -7.40 4.90 -6.19
CA GLU A 96 -7.15 3.75 -5.33
C GLU A 96 -7.87 3.95 -3.99
N TYR A 97 -8.65 2.98 -3.56
CA TYR A 97 -9.39 2.98 -2.30
C TYR A 97 -8.69 2.11 -1.26
N GLY A 98 -8.70 2.52 0.00
CA GLY A 98 -8.10 1.72 1.07
C GLY A 98 -8.71 0.31 1.17
N LEU A 99 -7.85 -0.73 1.16
CA LEU A 99 -8.21 -2.14 1.34
C LEU A 99 -7.63 -2.66 2.66
N VAL A 100 -6.36 -3.09 2.70
CA VAL A 100 -5.66 -3.35 3.96
C VAL A 100 -5.42 -2.05 4.71
N ALA A 101 -5.20 -0.95 3.99
CA ALA A 101 -5.18 0.38 4.59
C ALA A 101 -6.60 0.87 4.91
N GLU A 102 -6.78 1.40 6.12
CA GLU A 102 -7.97 2.13 6.55
C GLU A 102 -7.99 3.54 5.96
N SER A 103 -6.84 4.20 5.99
CA SER A 103 -6.68 5.55 5.48
C SER A 103 -5.28 5.80 4.91
N ILE A 104 -5.20 6.83 4.08
CA ILE A 104 -4.02 7.25 3.34
C ILE A 104 -3.79 8.72 3.64
N GLU A 105 -2.57 9.08 4.00
CA GLU A 105 -2.14 10.46 4.16
C GLU A 105 -0.96 10.71 3.22
N LYS A 106 -0.87 11.91 2.65
CA LYS A 106 0.28 12.30 1.84
C LYS A 106 0.74 13.70 2.19
N ALA A 107 2.04 13.96 2.02
CA ALA A 107 2.56 15.31 2.13
C ALA A 107 1.98 16.21 1.04
N GLU A 108 1.72 17.49 1.35
CA GLU A 108 1.29 18.47 0.36
C GLU A 108 2.33 18.68 -0.74
N ASP A 109 3.62 18.59 -0.38
CA ASP A 109 4.73 18.70 -1.33
C ASP A 109 5.05 17.38 -2.08
N GLY A 110 4.31 16.29 -1.77
CA GLY A 110 4.51 14.97 -2.36
C GLY A 110 5.81 14.30 -1.97
N SER A 111 6.35 14.59 -0.77
CA SER A 111 7.60 14.00 -0.28
C SER A 111 7.43 12.66 0.43
N TRP A 112 6.23 12.30 0.82
CA TRP A 112 5.90 11.03 1.48
C TRP A 112 4.43 10.66 1.32
N VAL A 113 4.14 9.36 1.52
CA VAL A 113 2.79 8.81 1.73
C VAL A 113 2.80 7.90 2.95
N ARG A 114 1.75 7.96 3.75
CA ARG A 114 1.50 7.08 4.90
C ARG A 114 0.22 6.30 4.70
N PHE A 115 0.28 5.00 4.98
CA PHE A 115 -0.88 4.11 5.03
C PHE A 115 -1.12 3.70 6.48
N LYS A 116 -2.34 3.94 6.96
CA LYS A 116 -2.81 3.43 8.25
C LYS A 116 -3.57 2.13 8.01
N LEU A 117 -3.10 1.04 8.59
CA LEU A 117 -3.66 -0.29 8.39
C LEU A 117 -4.89 -0.53 9.27
N ARG A 118 -5.83 -1.33 8.76
CA ARG A 118 -7.00 -1.78 9.53
C ARG A 118 -6.57 -2.70 10.66
N PRO A 119 -6.95 -2.44 11.91
CA PRO A 119 -6.58 -3.29 13.04
C PRO A 119 -7.13 -4.73 12.94
N GLU A 120 -8.23 -4.90 12.20
CA GLU A 120 -8.88 -6.21 11.97
C GLU A 120 -8.24 -7.01 10.82
N ALA A 121 -7.35 -6.42 10.01
CA ALA A 121 -6.72 -7.12 8.89
C ALA A 121 -5.89 -8.32 9.36
N ARG A 122 -6.07 -9.46 8.71
CA ARG A 122 -5.44 -10.73 9.08
C ARG A 122 -4.98 -11.49 7.85
N PHE A 123 -3.89 -12.23 8.02
CA PHE A 123 -3.48 -13.27 7.08
C PHE A 123 -4.39 -14.50 7.18
N HIS A 124 -4.26 -15.44 6.23
CA HIS A 124 -5.08 -16.66 6.17
C HIS A 124 -4.92 -17.57 7.40
N ASP A 125 -3.78 -17.51 8.09
CA ASP A 125 -3.52 -18.23 9.33
C ASP A 125 -4.03 -17.53 10.60
N GLY A 126 -4.64 -16.35 10.43
CA GLY A 126 -5.20 -15.54 11.50
C GLY A 126 -4.21 -14.57 12.15
N ALA A 127 -2.93 -14.58 11.77
CA ALA A 127 -1.98 -13.59 12.25
C ALA A 127 -2.37 -12.17 11.81
N ALA A 128 -2.16 -11.17 12.67
CA ALA A 128 -2.45 -9.78 12.35
C ALA A 128 -1.53 -9.29 11.22
N ILE A 129 -2.06 -8.50 10.32
CA ILE A 129 -1.27 -7.74 9.35
C ILE A 129 -0.76 -6.48 10.07
N THR A 130 0.54 -6.24 9.99
CA THR A 130 1.20 -5.11 10.66
C THR A 130 2.05 -4.28 9.69
N ALA A 131 2.44 -3.09 10.13
CA ALA A 131 3.36 -2.24 9.38
C ALA A 131 4.71 -2.92 9.11
N ASP A 132 5.18 -3.79 10.01
CA ASP A 132 6.39 -4.59 9.81
C ASP A 132 6.28 -5.55 8.62
N ASP A 133 5.09 -6.10 8.36
CA ASP A 133 4.85 -6.94 7.18
C ASP A 133 4.96 -6.13 5.89
N VAL A 134 4.47 -4.90 5.90
CA VAL A 134 4.57 -3.97 4.75
C VAL A 134 6.03 -3.59 4.49
N VAL A 135 6.77 -3.20 5.54
CA VAL A 135 8.22 -2.89 5.44
C VAL A 135 8.99 -4.11 4.93
N PHE A 136 8.73 -5.29 5.50
CA PHE A 136 9.33 -6.55 5.06
C PHE A 136 9.04 -6.81 3.58
N THR A 137 7.77 -6.67 3.17
CA THR A 137 7.36 -6.90 1.78
C THR A 137 8.09 -5.99 0.82
N PHE A 138 8.09 -4.68 1.09
CA PHE A 138 8.77 -3.70 0.25
C PHE A 138 10.25 -4.05 0.07
N ASN A 139 10.97 -4.26 1.17
CA ASN A 139 12.40 -4.58 1.13
C ASN A 139 12.67 -5.91 0.39
N THR A 140 11.87 -6.94 0.65
CA THR A 140 12.00 -8.24 0.00
C THR A 140 11.77 -8.15 -1.51
N LEU A 141 10.76 -7.41 -1.96
CA LEU A 141 10.50 -7.22 -3.38
C LEU A 141 11.62 -6.44 -4.09
N ILE A 142 12.19 -5.43 -3.43
CA ILE A 142 13.33 -4.68 -3.97
C ILE A 142 14.58 -5.57 -4.06
N GLU A 143 14.85 -6.39 -3.06
CA GLU A 143 16.08 -7.18 -2.98
C GLU A 143 16.00 -8.48 -3.80
N GLN A 144 14.90 -9.20 -3.70
CA GLN A 144 14.73 -10.57 -4.20
C GLN A 144 13.61 -10.76 -5.21
N GLY A 145 12.72 -9.77 -5.35
CA GLY A 145 11.62 -9.80 -6.30
C GLY A 145 12.06 -9.65 -7.75
N ALA A 146 11.09 -9.76 -8.65
CA ALA A 146 11.32 -9.54 -10.08
C ALA A 146 11.91 -8.13 -10.33
N PRO A 147 12.81 -7.96 -11.30
CA PRO A 147 13.57 -6.71 -11.49
C PRO A 147 12.71 -5.46 -11.69
N PHE A 148 11.47 -5.60 -12.17
CA PHE A 148 10.60 -4.46 -12.37
C PHE A 148 10.22 -3.74 -11.06
N TYR A 149 10.23 -4.42 -9.90
CA TYR A 149 9.95 -3.78 -8.61
C TYR A 149 10.95 -2.68 -8.28
N ARG A 150 12.23 -2.88 -8.63
CA ARG A 150 13.27 -1.85 -8.45
C ARG A 150 13.02 -0.62 -9.30
N ALA A 151 12.45 -0.78 -10.49
CA ALA A 151 12.08 0.34 -11.34
C ALA A 151 10.80 1.03 -10.85
N TYR A 152 9.80 0.24 -10.45
CA TYR A 152 8.52 0.75 -9.96
C TYR A 152 8.65 1.58 -8.68
N TYR A 153 9.45 1.08 -7.74
CA TYR A 153 9.65 1.73 -6.44
C TYR A 153 10.96 2.53 -6.36
N GLY A 154 11.57 2.80 -7.50
CA GLY A 154 12.89 3.45 -7.59
C GLY A 154 12.97 4.84 -6.94
N ASP A 155 11.87 5.56 -6.87
CA ASP A 155 11.78 6.89 -6.25
C ASP A 155 11.52 6.84 -4.73
N VAL A 156 11.32 5.67 -4.14
CA VAL A 156 11.26 5.52 -2.68
C VAL A 156 12.66 5.60 -2.10
N ASP A 157 12.85 6.46 -1.11
CA ASP A 157 14.08 6.60 -0.36
C ASP A 157 14.13 5.62 0.82
N SER A 158 13.05 5.59 1.60
CA SER A 158 12.93 4.73 2.77
C SER A 158 11.48 4.38 3.08
N VAL A 159 11.28 3.25 3.77
CA VAL A 159 10.00 2.81 4.31
C VAL A 159 10.16 2.57 5.81
N VAL A 160 9.24 3.09 6.61
CA VAL A 160 9.30 3.06 8.07
C VAL A 160 7.96 2.62 8.65
N ALA A 161 7.99 1.64 9.56
CA ALA A 161 6.86 1.36 10.44
C ALA A 161 6.86 2.40 11.58
N ASP A 162 5.92 3.34 11.54
CA ASP A 162 5.79 4.38 12.59
C ASP A 162 5.24 3.79 13.90
N ASP A 163 4.31 2.86 13.74
CA ASP A 163 3.69 2.05 14.79
C ASP A 163 3.18 0.73 14.16
N PRO A 164 2.60 -0.22 14.93
CA PRO A 164 2.13 -1.49 14.37
C PRO A 164 1.10 -1.38 13.25
N HIS A 165 0.41 -0.25 13.12
CA HIS A 165 -0.63 -0.04 12.12
C HIS A 165 -0.38 1.16 11.20
N SER A 166 0.80 1.76 11.24
CA SER A 166 1.12 2.93 10.39
C SER A 166 2.47 2.73 9.72
N VAL A 167 2.50 2.85 8.41
CA VAL A 167 3.71 2.75 7.60
C VAL A 167 3.86 3.97 6.71
N THR A 168 5.04 4.58 6.71
CA THR A 168 5.36 5.76 5.91
C THR A 168 6.44 5.43 4.89
N PHE A 169 6.19 5.79 3.63
CA PHE A 169 7.14 5.74 2.53
C PHE A 169 7.63 7.16 2.25
N HIS A 170 8.92 7.39 2.41
CA HIS A 170 9.58 8.65 2.06
C HIS A 170 10.13 8.57 0.65
N PHE A 171 10.05 9.67 -0.09
CA PHE A 171 10.45 9.73 -1.49
C PHE A 171 11.75 10.50 -1.65
N LYS A 172 12.58 10.10 -2.63
CA LYS A 172 13.83 10.76 -2.99
C LYS A 172 13.62 12.17 -3.51
N HIS A 173 12.48 12.36 -4.19
CA HIS A 173 12.10 13.62 -4.81
C HIS A 173 10.61 13.87 -4.56
N SER A 174 10.24 15.13 -4.37
CA SER A 174 8.85 15.56 -4.30
C SER A 174 8.21 15.61 -5.69
N GLY A 175 6.87 15.51 -5.75
CA GLY A 175 6.10 15.77 -6.97
C GLY A 175 5.78 14.55 -7.83
N ASN A 176 6.22 13.35 -7.48
CA ASN A 176 5.77 12.13 -8.15
C ASN A 176 4.37 11.76 -7.65
N ARG A 177 3.33 12.16 -8.43
CA ARG A 177 1.93 11.94 -8.07
C ARG A 177 1.45 10.50 -8.25
N GLU A 178 2.14 9.72 -9.06
CA GLU A 178 1.79 8.31 -9.31
C GLU A 178 2.25 7.40 -8.17
N LEU A 179 3.34 7.74 -7.51
CA LEU A 179 3.98 6.87 -6.53
C LEU A 179 3.07 6.47 -5.36
N PRO A 180 2.20 7.34 -4.80
CA PRO A 180 1.22 6.91 -3.79
C PRO A 180 0.24 5.84 -4.30
N LEU A 181 -0.21 5.92 -5.56
CA LEU A 181 -1.10 4.93 -6.17
C LEU A 181 -0.36 3.62 -6.42
N VAL A 182 0.85 3.70 -6.96
CA VAL A 182 1.72 2.53 -7.22
C VAL A 182 2.05 1.80 -5.92
N LEU A 183 2.35 2.52 -4.84
CA LEU A 183 2.59 1.94 -3.52
C LEU A 183 1.33 1.35 -2.90
N GLY A 184 0.17 1.92 -3.18
CA GLY A 184 -1.12 1.35 -2.79
C GLY A 184 -1.33 -0.07 -3.31
N GLN A 185 -0.79 -0.39 -4.48
CA GLN A 185 -0.87 -1.72 -5.11
C GLN A 185 0.16 -2.72 -4.54
N LEU A 186 0.96 -2.33 -3.55
CA LEU A 186 1.89 -3.23 -2.88
C LEU A 186 1.11 -4.36 -2.20
N PRO A 187 1.35 -5.64 -2.57
CA PRO A 187 0.79 -6.78 -1.83
C PRO A 187 1.38 -6.82 -0.42
N VAL A 188 0.66 -7.36 0.54
CA VAL A 188 1.20 -7.52 1.90
C VAL A 188 1.53 -8.99 2.13
N LEU A 189 2.82 -9.28 2.28
CA LEU A 189 3.35 -10.63 2.50
C LEU A 189 3.53 -10.90 4.00
N PRO A 190 3.22 -12.11 4.47
CA PRO A 190 3.41 -12.48 5.88
C PRO A 190 4.90 -12.63 6.20
N LYS A 191 5.47 -11.66 6.92
CA LYS A 191 6.86 -11.68 7.37
C LYS A 191 7.18 -12.96 8.13
N HIS A 192 6.32 -13.37 9.05
CA HIS A 192 6.50 -14.57 9.86
C HIS A 192 6.58 -15.88 9.06
N TYR A 193 6.00 -15.90 7.86
CA TYR A 193 6.10 -17.05 6.96
C TYR A 193 7.40 -17.02 6.15
N TRP A 194 7.77 -15.84 5.61
CA TRP A 194 8.88 -15.70 4.67
C TRP A 194 10.23 -15.48 5.34
N GLU A 195 10.25 -14.95 6.57
CA GLU A 195 11.49 -14.74 7.32
C GLU A 195 12.21 -16.08 7.56
N GLY A 196 13.44 -16.18 7.08
CA GLY A 196 14.21 -17.42 7.13
C GLY A 196 13.94 -18.42 6.01
N ARG A 197 13.15 -18.04 4.98
CA ARG A 197 12.93 -18.81 3.74
C ARG A 197 13.61 -18.14 2.57
N GLU A 198 13.99 -18.93 1.58
CA GLU A 198 14.57 -18.43 0.33
C GLU A 198 13.47 -17.87 -0.58
N PHE A 199 13.17 -16.57 -0.47
CA PHE A 199 12.09 -15.93 -1.22
C PHE A 199 12.29 -16.00 -2.75
N GLY A 200 13.53 -15.94 -3.20
CA GLY A 200 13.89 -15.97 -4.63
C GLY A 200 13.86 -17.36 -5.29
N GLU A 201 13.59 -18.41 -4.53
CA GLU A 201 13.54 -19.79 -5.04
C GLU A 201 12.11 -20.20 -5.44
N THR A 202 12.00 -21.20 -6.33
CA THR A 202 10.71 -21.81 -6.65
C THR A 202 10.17 -22.57 -5.44
N THR A 203 8.87 -22.61 -5.29
CA THR A 203 8.19 -23.19 -4.11
C THR A 203 7.75 -24.65 -4.31
N LEU A 204 8.03 -25.23 -5.48
CA LEU A 204 7.67 -26.60 -5.86
C LEU A 204 8.87 -27.36 -6.34
#